data_38beab2fea0b2ac08f7900dcd0e847c0
#
_entry.id   38beab2fea0b2ac08f7900dcd0e847c0
#
_cell.length_a   1.000
_cell.length_b   1.000
_cell.length_c   1.000
_cell.angle_alpha   90.00
_cell.angle_beta   90.00
_cell.angle_gamma   90.00
#
_symmetry.space_group_name_H-M   'P 1'
#
loop_
_entity.id
_entity.type
_entity.pdbx_description
1 polymer ?
#
loop_
_entity_poly.entity_id
_entity_poly.type
_entity_poly.pdbx_seq_one_letter_code
_entity_poly.pdbx_strand_id
1 'polypeptide(L)'
;MFQRSSDFRLWTNPNEILRPDAVDGSNVEFYHLSVIKTERGYFGLLNLYYTGLSGQDVEQLPPYTAKEHTTEIQLVYSANGIDNWQRLNSRKEFIPKRENIKQMFGWWSLINGIAYIYTAESKRRHTTYENSNINGRYYFSSEYKISLTDLYKYIQ
;
A
#
# COMPACT_ATOMS: atom_id res chain seq x y z
N MET A 1 -1.67 12.54 -2.37
CA MET A 1 -2.42 13.80 -2.55
C MET A 1 -3.84 13.66 -2.05
N PHE A 2 -4.42 14.72 -1.52
CA PHE A 2 -5.78 14.77 -0.99
C PHE A 2 -6.52 15.99 -1.54
N GLN A 3 -7.75 15.79 -2.00
CA GLN A 3 -8.65 16.83 -2.49
C GLN A 3 -10.03 16.61 -1.90
N ARG A 4 -10.82 17.67 -1.81
CA ARG A 4 -12.22 17.63 -1.35
C ARG A 4 -13.15 18.21 -2.40
N SER A 5 -14.34 17.66 -2.46
CA SER A 5 -15.46 18.19 -3.22
C SER A 5 -16.75 17.99 -2.44
N SER A 6 -17.64 18.98 -2.46
CA SER A 6 -19.00 18.87 -1.90
C SER A 6 -20.04 18.39 -2.93
N ASP A 7 -19.71 18.45 -4.22
CA ASP A 7 -20.65 18.21 -5.33
C ASP A 7 -20.08 17.30 -6.42
N PHE A 8 -18.85 16.80 -6.25
CA PHE A 8 -18.07 16.01 -7.23
C PHE A 8 -17.78 16.75 -8.56
N ARG A 9 -17.97 18.08 -8.61
CA ARG A 9 -17.69 18.90 -9.79
C ARG A 9 -16.50 19.82 -9.56
N LEU A 10 -16.50 20.49 -8.41
CA LEU A 10 -15.41 21.40 -8.01
C LEU A 10 -14.59 20.75 -6.89
N TRP A 11 -13.29 20.71 -7.09
CA TRP A 11 -12.34 20.10 -6.16
C TRP A 11 -11.38 21.16 -5.61
N THR A 12 -11.00 21.04 -4.35
CA THR A 12 -9.94 21.84 -3.77
C THR A 12 -8.61 21.58 -4.47
N ASN A 13 -7.67 22.48 -4.30
CA ASN A 13 -6.29 22.20 -4.71
C ASN A 13 -5.77 20.95 -3.99
N PRO A 14 -4.95 20.11 -4.68
CA PRO A 14 -4.39 18.92 -4.07
C PRO A 14 -3.39 19.30 -2.97
N ASN A 15 -3.56 18.70 -1.80
CA ASN A 15 -2.61 18.78 -0.69
C ASN A 15 -1.86 17.46 -0.55
N GLU A 16 -0.55 17.53 -0.32
CA GLU A 16 0.22 16.35 0.03
C GLU A 16 -0.12 15.94 1.46
N ILE A 17 -0.43 14.65 1.65
CA ILE A 17 -0.79 14.11 2.97
C ILE A 17 0.26 13.14 3.51
N LEU A 18 1.04 12.53 2.64
CA LEU A 18 2.06 11.55 2.97
C LEU A 18 3.06 11.42 1.82
N ARG A 19 4.35 11.33 2.15
CA ARG A 19 5.43 11.09 1.18
C ARG A 19 6.50 10.19 1.78
N PRO A 20 7.33 9.53 0.96
CA PRO A 20 8.53 8.87 1.43
C PRO A 20 9.47 9.86 2.14
N ASP A 21 10.21 9.36 3.10
CA ASP A 21 11.22 10.13 3.84
C ASP A 21 12.60 9.44 3.78
N ALA A 22 13.59 10.03 4.44
CA ALA A 22 14.98 9.53 4.40
C ALA A 22 15.14 8.08 4.89
N VAL A 23 14.21 7.57 5.72
CA VAL A 23 14.24 6.18 6.20
C VAL A 23 13.81 5.20 5.11
N ASP A 24 12.99 5.63 4.16
CA ASP A 24 12.54 4.79 3.05
C ASP A 24 13.62 4.61 1.98
N GLY A 25 14.55 5.56 1.89
CA GLY A 25 15.51 5.63 0.81
C GLY A 25 14.98 6.36 -0.44
N SER A 26 15.80 6.45 -1.48
CA SER A 26 15.50 7.23 -2.68
C SER A 26 14.65 6.48 -3.73
N ASN A 27 14.45 5.19 -3.53
CA ASN A 27 13.80 4.30 -4.48
C ASN A 27 12.44 3.76 -4.01
N VAL A 28 11.71 4.54 -3.25
CA VAL A 28 10.36 4.21 -2.76
C VAL A 28 9.37 5.24 -3.22
N GLU A 29 8.25 4.78 -3.74
CA GLU A 29 7.10 5.59 -4.09
C GLU A 29 5.85 5.12 -3.35
N PHE A 30 4.99 6.06 -2.99
CA PHE A 30 3.68 5.76 -2.41
C PHE A 30 2.64 5.73 -3.53
N TYR A 31 2.22 4.54 -3.89
CA TYR A 31 1.34 4.32 -5.04
C TYR A 31 -0.13 4.57 -4.73
N HIS A 32 -0.57 4.06 -3.60
CA HIS A 32 -1.99 4.06 -3.29
C HIS A 32 -2.20 4.09 -1.77
N LEU A 33 -3.24 4.78 -1.34
CA LEU A 33 -3.71 4.82 0.04
C LEU A 33 -5.21 4.53 0.07
N SER A 34 -5.58 3.35 0.56
CA SER A 34 -6.97 2.97 0.81
C SER A 34 -7.33 3.25 2.27
N VAL A 35 -8.39 4.01 2.53
CA VAL A 35 -8.70 4.55 3.86
C VAL A 35 -10.06 4.06 4.33
N ILE A 36 -10.15 3.66 5.62
CA ILE A 36 -11.41 3.49 6.34
C ILE A 36 -11.49 4.47 7.49
N LYS A 37 -12.71 4.96 7.76
CA LYS A 37 -13.03 5.77 8.93
C LYS A 37 -13.51 4.85 10.06
N THR A 38 -13.00 5.07 11.27
CA THR A 38 -13.42 4.39 12.49
C THR A 38 -13.80 5.42 13.55
N GLU A 39 -14.29 4.97 14.72
CA GLU A 39 -14.57 5.84 15.86
C GLU A 39 -13.31 6.50 16.45
N ARG A 40 -12.13 5.87 16.27
CA ARG A 40 -10.85 6.37 16.79
C ARG A 40 -9.99 7.10 15.76
N GLY A 41 -10.54 7.43 14.58
CA GLY A 41 -9.82 8.09 13.50
C GLY A 41 -9.80 7.27 12.22
N TYR A 42 -8.81 7.49 11.41
CA TYR A 42 -8.70 6.94 10.05
C TYR A 42 -7.51 6.00 9.98
N PHE A 43 -7.73 4.80 9.49
CA PHE A 43 -6.68 3.86 9.17
C PHE A 43 -6.53 3.75 7.66
N GLY A 44 -5.31 3.58 7.20
CA GLY A 44 -5.00 3.45 5.78
C GLY A 44 -4.12 2.25 5.48
N LEU A 45 -4.40 1.58 4.35
CA LEU A 45 -3.47 0.66 3.72
C LEU A 45 -2.64 1.46 2.72
N LEU A 46 -1.40 1.72 3.08
CA LEU A 46 -0.43 2.40 2.24
C LEU A 46 0.29 1.37 1.37
N ASN A 47 0.11 1.48 0.07
CA ASN A 47 0.78 0.62 -0.89
C ASN A 47 2.08 1.31 -1.35
N LEU A 48 3.21 0.70 -1.01
CA LEU A 48 4.53 1.15 -1.40
C LEU A 48 4.97 0.42 -2.66
N TYR A 49 5.68 1.14 -3.52
CA TYR A 49 6.40 0.58 -4.65
C TYR A 49 7.89 0.87 -4.51
N TYR A 50 8.69 -0.15 -4.65
CA TYR A 50 10.16 -0.05 -4.69
C TYR A 50 10.61 0.03 -6.14
N THR A 51 11.01 1.22 -6.59
CA THR A 51 11.51 1.44 -7.94
C THR A 51 12.86 0.76 -8.15
N GLY A 52 13.39 0.78 -9.37
CA GLY A 52 14.76 0.36 -9.64
C GLY A 52 15.81 1.29 -9.01
N LEU A 53 17.07 0.89 -9.05
CA LEU A 53 18.20 1.61 -8.44
C LEU A 53 18.32 3.08 -8.89
N SER A 54 17.82 3.42 -10.06
CA SER A 54 17.81 4.80 -10.58
C SER A 54 16.71 5.68 -10.01
N GLY A 55 15.80 5.13 -9.19
CA GLY A 55 14.60 5.84 -8.75
C GLY A 55 13.59 6.14 -9.88
N GLN A 56 13.81 5.57 -11.06
CA GLN A 56 12.93 5.71 -12.22
C GLN A 56 12.23 4.40 -12.51
N ASP A 57 11.00 4.50 -12.98
CA ASP A 57 10.23 3.35 -13.45
C ASP A 57 10.69 2.92 -14.84
N VAL A 58 11.95 2.49 -14.91
CA VAL A 58 12.58 2.04 -16.16
C VAL A 58 12.55 0.52 -16.20
N GLU A 59 12.12 -0.02 -17.31
CA GLU A 59 12.24 -1.44 -17.59
C GLU A 59 13.70 -1.88 -17.50
N GLN A 60 14.03 -2.57 -16.45
CA GLN A 60 15.37 -3.10 -16.22
C GLN A 60 15.38 -4.61 -16.51
N LEU A 61 16.50 -5.06 -17.03
CA LEU A 61 16.77 -6.49 -17.19
C LEU A 61 17.35 -7.05 -15.88
N PRO A 62 17.04 -8.32 -15.54
CA PRO A 62 17.63 -8.97 -14.37
C PRO A 62 19.17 -9.00 -14.47
N PRO A 63 19.90 -9.15 -13.36
CA PRO A 63 19.39 -9.49 -12.02
C PRO A 63 18.86 -8.28 -11.24
N TYR A 64 17.73 -8.48 -10.54
CA TYR A 64 17.16 -7.47 -9.65
C TYR A 64 17.62 -7.67 -8.21
N THR A 65 17.68 -6.58 -7.43
CA THR A 65 17.78 -6.71 -5.96
C THR A 65 16.49 -7.29 -5.39
N ALA A 66 16.51 -7.72 -4.13
CA ALA A 66 15.37 -8.40 -3.52
C ALA A 66 14.07 -7.59 -3.56
N LYS A 67 14.16 -6.25 -3.40
CA LYS A 67 13.00 -5.34 -3.33
C LYS A 67 12.69 -4.58 -4.61
N GLU A 68 13.60 -4.49 -5.57
CA GLU A 68 13.35 -3.74 -6.82
C GLU A 68 12.11 -4.25 -7.53
N HIS A 69 11.31 -3.32 -8.01
CA HIS A 69 10.06 -3.55 -8.73
C HIS A 69 9.04 -4.42 -7.97
N THR A 70 9.08 -4.36 -6.64
CA THR A 70 8.10 -5.03 -5.78
C THR A 70 7.20 -4.02 -5.08
N THR A 71 6.07 -4.48 -4.57
CA THR A 71 5.17 -3.67 -3.75
C THR A 71 4.92 -4.32 -2.41
N GLU A 72 4.59 -3.52 -1.40
CA GLU A 72 4.16 -4.00 -0.09
C GLU A 72 3.05 -3.10 0.47
N ILE A 73 2.36 -3.59 1.49
CA ILE A 73 1.28 -2.87 2.17
C ILE A 73 1.74 -2.56 3.60
N GLN A 74 1.70 -1.29 3.97
CA GLN A 74 1.92 -0.84 5.34
C GLN A 74 0.65 -0.24 5.93
N LEU A 75 0.54 -0.31 7.26
CA LEU A 75 -0.55 0.30 8.00
C LEU A 75 -0.20 1.74 8.36
N VAL A 76 -1.13 2.66 8.12
CA VAL A 76 -1.02 4.07 8.52
C VAL A 76 -2.26 4.53 9.27
N TYR A 77 -2.11 5.58 10.07
CA TYR A 77 -3.18 6.15 10.88
C TYR A 77 -3.12 7.67 10.86
N SER A 78 -4.30 8.29 10.88
CA SER A 78 -4.49 9.72 11.14
C SER A 78 -5.74 9.93 12.00
N ALA A 79 -5.65 10.83 12.99
CA ALA A 79 -6.80 11.15 13.83
C ALA A 79 -7.94 11.84 13.07
N ASN A 80 -7.62 12.63 12.05
CA ASN A 80 -8.60 13.43 11.29
C ASN A 80 -8.74 13.03 9.81
N GLY A 81 -7.88 12.16 9.30
CA GLY A 81 -7.88 11.70 7.91
C GLY A 81 -7.37 12.72 6.89
N ILE A 82 -6.87 13.86 7.33
CA ILE A 82 -6.42 14.97 6.48
C ILE A 82 -4.91 15.14 6.56
N ASP A 83 -4.38 15.15 7.76
CA ASP A 83 -2.96 15.40 8.04
C ASP A 83 -2.44 14.45 9.13
N ASN A 84 -1.16 14.64 9.50
CA ASN A 84 -0.50 13.90 10.57
C ASN A 84 -0.64 12.36 10.41
N TRP A 85 -0.57 11.87 9.19
CA TRP A 85 -0.55 10.44 8.91
C TRP A 85 0.73 9.82 9.45
N GLN A 86 0.58 8.82 10.30
CA GLN A 86 1.67 8.08 10.93
C GLN A 86 1.74 6.67 10.37
N ARG A 87 2.94 6.22 10.04
CA ARG A 87 3.18 4.82 9.64
C ARG A 87 3.34 3.99 10.89
N LEU A 88 2.47 3.00 11.04
CA LEU A 88 2.39 2.14 12.22
C LEU A 88 3.29 0.91 12.09
N ASN A 89 3.30 0.04 13.14
CA ASN A 89 4.01 -1.23 13.14
C ASN A 89 5.49 -1.10 12.75
N SER A 90 6.15 -0.01 13.17
CA SER A 90 7.55 0.27 12.82
C SER A 90 7.82 0.19 11.31
N ARG A 91 6.84 0.57 10.47
CA ARG A 91 6.89 0.53 9.00
C ARG A 91 7.09 -0.87 8.41
N LYS A 92 6.74 -1.91 9.15
CA LYS A 92 6.78 -3.29 8.64
C LYS A 92 5.56 -3.57 7.75
N GLU A 93 5.70 -4.55 6.88
CA GLU A 93 4.56 -5.09 6.13
C GLU A 93 3.41 -5.41 7.10
N PHE A 94 2.23 -4.87 6.79
CA PHE A 94 1.03 -5.14 7.58
C PHE A 94 0.41 -6.50 7.21
N ILE A 95 0.44 -6.82 5.92
CA ILE A 95 0.05 -8.12 5.39
C ILE A 95 1.30 -8.75 4.80
N PRO A 96 1.90 -9.75 5.48
CA PRO A 96 3.09 -10.43 4.95
C PRO A 96 2.79 -11.10 3.61
N LYS A 97 3.64 -10.86 2.63
CA LYS A 97 3.54 -11.53 1.33
C LYS A 97 3.79 -13.02 1.48
N ARG A 98 2.98 -13.83 0.81
CA ARG A 98 3.25 -15.26 0.65
C ARG A 98 4.53 -15.46 -0.15
N GLU A 99 5.12 -16.64 -0.01
CA GLU A 99 6.30 -17.03 -0.78
C GLU A 99 6.09 -16.79 -2.29
N ASN A 100 7.09 -16.25 -2.94
CA ASN A 100 7.11 -15.91 -4.37
C ASN A 100 6.16 -14.79 -4.81
N ILE A 101 5.41 -14.13 -3.91
CA ILE A 101 4.66 -12.92 -4.26
C ILE A 101 5.62 -11.72 -4.30
N LYS A 102 5.63 -11.03 -5.44
CA LYS A 102 6.46 -9.83 -5.68
C LYS A 102 5.66 -8.55 -5.56
N GLN A 103 4.38 -8.59 -5.94
CA GLN A 103 3.48 -7.45 -5.83
C GLN A 103 2.27 -7.81 -4.99
N MET A 104 1.88 -6.86 -4.14
CA MET A 104 0.64 -6.92 -3.38
C MET A 104 0.07 -5.52 -3.27
N PHE A 105 -1.17 -5.35 -3.70
CA PHE A 105 -1.96 -4.13 -3.52
C PHE A 105 -3.18 -4.47 -2.67
N GLY A 106 -3.54 -3.58 -1.77
CA GLY A 106 -4.64 -3.82 -0.83
C GLY A 106 -5.66 -2.70 -0.81
N TRP A 107 -6.90 -3.10 -0.71
CA TRP A 107 -8.05 -2.23 -0.44
C TRP A 107 -8.84 -2.82 0.71
N TRP A 108 -9.58 -2.00 1.42
CA TRP A 108 -10.44 -2.50 2.46
C TRP A 108 -11.79 -1.82 2.55
N SER A 109 -12.71 -2.47 3.26
CA SER A 109 -14.00 -1.94 3.66
C SER A 109 -14.25 -2.30 5.12
N LEU A 110 -15.04 -1.47 5.80
CA LEU A 110 -15.45 -1.70 7.19
C LEU A 110 -16.92 -2.10 7.22
N ILE A 111 -17.20 -3.31 7.75
CA ILE A 111 -18.55 -3.84 7.85
C ILE A 111 -18.73 -4.42 9.26
N ASN A 112 -19.69 -3.89 10.01
CA ASN A 112 -20.05 -4.39 11.35
C ASN A 112 -18.84 -4.57 12.30
N GLY A 113 -17.91 -3.59 12.32
CA GLY A 113 -16.75 -3.61 13.21
C GLY A 113 -15.63 -4.55 12.77
N ILE A 114 -15.70 -5.11 11.56
CA ILE A 114 -14.66 -5.94 10.94
C ILE A 114 -14.17 -5.22 9.70
N ALA A 115 -12.87 -5.00 9.60
CA ALA A 115 -12.22 -4.54 8.39
C ALA A 115 -11.89 -5.75 7.50
N TYR A 116 -12.49 -5.78 6.32
CA TYR A 116 -12.24 -6.76 5.28
C TYR A 116 -11.20 -6.18 4.33
N ILE A 117 -10.09 -6.87 4.16
CA ILE A 117 -8.98 -6.45 3.31
C ILE A 117 -8.93 -7.38 2.11
N TYR A 118 -9.02 -6.79 0.93
CA TYR A 118 -8.90 -7.51 -0.34
C TYR A 118 -7.57 -7.18 -0.97
N THR A 119 -6.84 -8.19 -1.42
CA THR A 119 -5.56 -8.00 -2.07
C THR A 119 -5.59 -8.48 -3.51
N ALA A 120 -4.87 -7.74 -4.38
CA ALA A 120 -4.43 -8.21 -5.68
C ALA A 120 -2.94 -8.53 -5.58
N GLU A 121 -2.55 -9.73 -5.93
CA GLU A 121 -1.22 -10.25 -5.74
C GLU A 121 -0.63 -10.77 -7.05
N SER A 122 0.67 -10.60 -7.25
CA SER A 122 1.38 -11.12 -8.42
C SER A 122 2.72 -11.72 -8.06
N LYS A 123 3.08 -12.81 -8.72
CA LYS A 123 4.43 -13.38 -8.71
C LYS A 123 5.41 -12.59 -9.56
N ARG A 124 4.93 -11.72 -10.45
CA ARG A 124 5.77 -10.86 -11.29
C ARG A 124 6.12 -9.58 -10.54
N ARG A 125 7.29 -9.04 -10.88
CA ARG A 125 7.69 -7.68 -10.49
C ARG A 125 6.90 -6.66 -11.30
N HIS A 126 6.77 -5.45 -10.78
CA HIS A 126 6.09 -4.36 -11.45
C HIS A 126 6.98 -3.80 -12.57
N THR A 127 6.39 -3.49 -13.73
CA THR A 127 7.08 -2.88 -14.88
C THR A 127 8.38 -3.58 -15.33
N THR A 128 8.47 -4.89 -15.17
CA THR A 128 9.65 -5.65 -15.60
C THR A 128 9.32 -6.67 -16.70
N TYR A 129 10.28 -6.88 -17.60
CA TYR A 129 10.25 -7.98 -18.58
C TYR A 129 10.66 -9.30 -17.91
N GLU A 130 9.88 -9.81 -17.01
CA GLU A 130 10.10 -11.18 -16.55
C GLU A 130 9.55 -12.13 -17.62
N ASN A 131 10.41 -13.03 -18.12
CA ASN A 131 10.09 -13.99 -19.17
C ASN A 131 8.72 -14.66 -18.93
N SER A 132 7.88 -14.58 -19.96
CA SER A 132 6.51 -15.07 -19.97
C SER A 132 6.36 -16.62 -19.91
N ASN A 133 7.48 -17.34 -19.84
CA ASN A 133 7.48 -18.81 -19.87
C ASN A 133 7.22 -19.50 -18.53
N ILE A 134 6.65 -18.79 -17.55
CA ILE A 134 6.20 -19.46 -16.33
C ILE A 134 4.78 -19.97 -16.59
N ASN A 135 4.64 -21.26 -16.78
CA ASN A 135 3.32 -21.93 -16.83
C ASN A 135 2.61 -21.76 -15.48
N GLY A 136 1.56 -20.96 -15.42
CA GLY A 136 0.77 -20.82 -14.20
C GLY A 136 0.03 -19.48 -14.08
N ARG A 137 -0.83 -19.41 -13.08
CA ARG A 137 -1.53 -18.16 -12.71
C ARG A 137 -0.54 -17.21 -12.04
N TYR A 138 -0.42 -16.01 -12.58
CA TYR A 138 0.46 -14.96 -12.06
C TYR A 138 -0.23 -14.05 -11.05
N TYR A 139 -1.56 -13.94 -11.16
CA TYR A 139 -2.38 -13.05 -10.38
C TYR A 139 -3.29 -13.85 -9.46
N PHE A 140 -3.37 -13.38 -8.23
CA PHE A 140 -4.18 -13.96 -7.16
C PHE A 140 -4.95 -12.85 -6.49
N SER A 141 -6.03 -13.22 -5.82
CA SER A 141 -6.71 -12.37 -4.87
C SER A 141 -6.84 -13.11 -3.55
N SER A 142 -6.77 -12.38 -2.45
CA SER A 142 -7.00 -12.92 -1.11
C SER A 142 -7.87 -11.97 -0.30
N GLU A 143 -8.59 -12.54 0.66
CA GLU A 143 -9.35 -11.80 1.65
C GLU A 143 -8.73 -12.04 3.02
N TYR A 144 -8.51 -10.96 3.77
CA TYR A 144 -8.09 -10.97 5.16
C TYR A 144 -9.12 -10.21 5.99
N LYS A 145 -9.19 -10.53 7.27
CA LYS A 145 -10.13 -9.89 8.20
C LYS A 145 -9.40 -9.49 9.46
N ILE A 146 -9.69 -8.30 9.96
CA ILE A 146 -9.22 -7.83 11.26
C ILE A 146 -10.36 -7.14 11.99
N SER A 147 -10.54 -7.44 13.28
CA SER A 147 -11.51 -6.72 14.11
C SER A 147 -11.00 -5.29 14.39
N LEU A 148 -11.93 -4.34 14.62
CA LEU A 148 -11.53 -3.00 15.06
C LEU A 148 -10.77 -3.04 16.40
N THR A 149 -11.13 -3.95 17.30
CA THR A 149 -10.42 -4.14 18.56
C THR A 149 -8.93 -4.47 18.34
N ASP A 150 -8.65 -5.37 17.41
CA ASP A 150 -7.26 -5.73 17.08
C ASP A 150 -6.55 -4.62 16.30
N LEU A 151 -7.26 -3.95 15.39
CA LEU A 151 -6.71 -2.81 14.65
C LEU A 151 -6.30 -1.66 15.61
N TYR A 152 -7.07 -1.40 16.64
CA TYR A 152 -6.79 -0.36 17.63
C TYR A 152 -5.54 -0.63 18.49
N LYS A 153 -5.04 -1.86 18.56
CA LYS A 153 -3.79 -2.16 19.26
C LYS A 153 -2.56 -1.52 18.60
N TYR A 154 -2.67 -1.17 17.32
CA TYR A 154 -1.57 -0.52 16.59
C TYR A 154 -1.38 0.97 16.89
N ILE A 155 -2.35 1.62 17.56
CA ILE A 155 -2.31 3.05 17.93
C ILE A 155 -2.19 3.28 19.45
N GLN A 156 -1.87 2.23 20.21
CA GLN A 156 -1.66 2.30 21.67
C GLN A 156 -0.21 2.62 22.00
#